data_2b59510c9d1b9de305f8fd8d331b1053
#
_entry.id   2b59510c9d1b9de305f8fd8d331b1053
#
_cell.length_a   1.000
_cell.length_b   1.000
_cell.length_c   1.000
_cell.angle_alpha   90.00
_cell.angle_beta   90.00
_cell.angle_gamma   90.00
#
_symmetry.space_group_name_H-M   'P 1'
#
loop_
_entity.id
_entity.type
_entity.pdbx_description
1 polymer ?
#
loop_
_entity_poly.entity_id
_entity_poly.type
_entity_poly.pdbx_seq_one_letter_code
_entity_poly.pdbx_strand_id
1 'polypeptide(L)'
;SDRIINTGSSIEEVHQMMREYLKTAKLPQAYIMESYHVSMETIMAMNELNIRIPEDVSLIGIDALPSFLTGGIDMTSIRVPHTERAYWAIQLLLKEIEHPVKEKCKLYTNCVFVDGETVKKR
;
A
#
# COMPACT_ATOMS: atom_id res chain seq x y z
N SER A 1 -11.39 -13.18 -11.20
CA SER A 1 -10.25 -12.61 -11.94
C SER A 1 -8.98 -12.96 -11.18
N ASP A 2 -8.10 -13.71 -11.81
CA ASP A 2 -6.87 -14.26 -11.21
C ASP A 2 -5.81 -13.19 -10.86
N ARG A 3 -6.17 -11.93 -11.02
CA ARG A 3 -5.28 -10.77 -10.81
C ARG A 3 -5.55 -9.97 -9.54
N ILE A 4 -6.62 -10.29 -8.82
CA ILE A 4 -6.98 -9.62 -7.57
C ILE A 4 -6.98 -10.68 -6.46
N ILE A 5 -6.14 -10.45 -5.45
CA ILE A 5 -6.08 -11.29 -4.26
C ILE A 5 -6.87 -10.57 -3.17
N ASN A 6 -7.90 -11.20 -2.66
CA ASN A 6 -8.68 -10.67 -1.55
C ASN A 6 -8.10 -11.22 -0.24
N THR A 7 -7.51 -10.34 0.56
CA THR A 7 -6.68 -10.71 1.71
C THR A 7 -7.40 -10.73 3.06
N GLY A 8 -8.72 -10.55 3.09
CA GLY A 8 -9.42 -10.46 4.39
C GLY A 8 -9.25 -9.10 5.06
N SER A 9 -9.66 -8.98 6.32
CA SER A 9 -9.78 -7.71 7.04
C SER A 9 -8.90 -7.57 8.29
N SER A 10 -8.41 -8.67 8.86
CA SER A 10 -7.47 -8.61 10.00
C SER A 10 -6.03 -8.81 9.57
N ILE A 11 -5.09 -8.30 10.36
CA ILE A 11 -3.64 -8.40 10.12
C ILE A 11 -3.22 -9.88 10.04
N GLU A 12 -3.68 -10.68 10.99
CA GLU A 12 -3.38 -12.11 11.07
C GLU A 12 -3.92 -12.89 9.87
N GLU A 13 -5.12 -12.55 9.42
CA GLU A 13 -5.74 -13.16 8.23
C GLU A 13 -4.93 -12.84 6.97
N VAL A 14 -4.50 -11.58 6.80
CA VAL A 14 -3.67 -11.16 5.66
C VAL A 14 -2.37 -11.96 5.62
N HIS A 15 -1.66 -12.05 6.74
CA HIS A 15 -0.40 -12.79 6.83
C HIS A 15 -0.56 -14.26 6.45
N GLN A 16 -1.47 -14.94 7.14
CA GLN A 16 -1.71 -16.37 6.91
C GLN A 16 -2.13 -16.65 5.47
N MET A 17 -3.04 -15.84 4.95
CA MET A 17 -3.54 -16.03 3.60
C MET A 17 -2.47 -15.75 2.54
N MET A 18 -1.69 -14.69 2.67
CA MET A 18 -0.59 -14.42 1.75
C MET A 18 0.46 -15.51 1.81
N ARG A 19 0.78 -16.02 3.00
CA ARG A 19 1.71 -17.15 3.18
C ARG A 19 1.23 -18.42 2.48
N GLU A 20 -0.03 -18.79 2.64
CA GLU A 20 -0.59 -19.97 1.96
C GLU A 20 -0.69 -19.78 0.44
N TYR A 21 -1.10 -18.59 0.00
CA TYR A 21 -1.16 -18.26 -1.42
C TYR A 21 0.22 -18.34 -2.08
N LEU A 22 1.24 -17.72 -1.48
CA LEU A 22 2.59 -17.66 -2.02
C LEU A 22 3.29 -19.03 -2.10
N LYS A 23 2.91 -20.01 -1.27
CA LYS A 23 3.42 -21.39 -1.35
C LYS A 23 2.99 -22.12 -2.62
N THR A 24 1.81 -21.82 -3.12
CA THR A 24 1.17 -22.60 -4.19
C THR A 24 1.03 -21.82 -5.50
N ALA A 25 1.03 -20.49 -5.44
CA ALA A 25 0.84 -19.65 -6.60
C ALA A 25 2.11 -19.52 -7.45
N LYS A 26 1.93 -19.46 -8.76
CA LYS A 26 2.98 -18.96 -9.64
C LYS A 26 3.14 -17.47 -9.40
N LEU A 27 4.34 -17.04 -8.99
CA LEU A 27 4.61 -15.63 -8.74
C LEU A 27 4.40 -14.80 -10.02
N PRO A 28 3.66 -13.68 -9.91
CA PRO A 28 3.60 -12.70 -11.00
C PRO A 28 4.92 -11.92 -11.07
N GLN A 29 5.07 -11.07 -12.07
CA GLN A 29 6.22 -10.19 -12.17
C GLN A 29 6.22 -9.08 -11.10
N ALA A 30 5.02 -8.65 -10.69
CA ALA A 30 4.86 -7.61 -9.68
C ALA A 30 3.52 -7.74 -8.93
N TYR A 31 3.51 -7.27 -7.69
CA TYR A 31 2.31 -7.01 -6.90
C TYR A 31 2.14 -5.51 -6.64
N ILE A 32 0.89 -5.05 -6.64
CA ILE A 32 0.50 -3.73 -6.15
C ILE A 32 -0.28 -3.95 -4.86
N MET A 33 0.23 -3.39 -3.77
CA MET A 33 -0.35 -3.50 -2.42
C MET A 33 -1.24 -2.31 -2.14
N GLU A 34 -2.47 -2.56 -1.70
CA GLU A 34 -3.47 -1.51 -1.49
C GLU A 34 -3.24 -0.66 -0.23
N SER A 35 -2.51 -1.19 0.76
CA SER A 35 -2.35 -0.53 2.04
C SER A 35 -1.03 -0.89 2.73
N TYR A 36 -0.68 -0.09 3.74
CA TYR A 36 0.47 -0.31 4.62
C TYR A 36 0.46 -1.71 5.25
N HIS A 37 -0.66 -2.14 5.83
CA HIS A 37 -0.77 -3.43 6.52
C HIS A 37 -0.61 -4.61 5.56
N VAL A 38 -1.28 -4.54 4.40
CA VAL A 38 -1.14 -5.59 3.37
C VAL A 38 0.29 -5.67 2.86
N SER A 39 0.95 -4.53 2.68
CA SER A 39 2.36 -4.49 2.28
C SER A 39 3.27 -5.15 3.31
N MET A 40 3.11 -4.81 4.59
CA MET A 40 3.91 -5.35 5.69
C MET A 40 3.77 -6.87 5.79
N GLU A 41 2.54 -7.37 5.90
CA GLU A 41 2.29 -8.79 6.08
C GLU A 41 2.70 -9.62 4.85
N THR A 42 2.54 -9.06 3.65
CA THR A 42 3.00 -9.72 2.43
C THR A 42 4.53 -9.83 2.37
N ILE A 43 5.25 -8.77 2.74
CA ILE A 43 6.73 -8.80 2.79
C ILE A 43 7.21 -9.79 3.86
N MET A 44 6.57 -9.83 5.02
CA MET A 44 6.88 -10.81 6.06
C MET A 44 6.68 -12.24 5.56
N ALA A 45 5.54 -12.53 4.92
CA ALA A 45 5.27 -13.85 4.33
C ALA A 45 6.28 -14.21 3.22
N MET A 46 6.67 -13.25 2.39
CA MET A 46 7.70 -13.46 1.36
C MET A 46 9.06 -13.77 1.97
N ASN A 47 9.47 -13.05 3.02
CA ASN A 47 10.72 -13.29 3.73
C ASN A 47 10.75 -14.70 4.36
N GLU A 48 9.67 -15.14 4.99
CA GLU A 48 9.55 -16.51 5.55
C GLU A 48 9.71 -17.60 4.47
N LEU A 49 9.27 -17.32 3.25
CA LEU A 49 9.34 -18.24 2.12
C LEU A 49 10.61 -18.06 1.27
N ASN A 50 11.53 -17.19 1.69
CA ASN A 50 12.76 -16.84 0.97
C ASN A 50 12.51 -16.31 -0.45
N ILE A 51 11.39 -15.62 -0.66
CA ILE A 51 11.07 -14.92 -1.90
C ILE A 51 11.76 -13.55 -1.87
N ARG A 52 12.65 -13.31 -2.80
CA ARG A 52 13.48 -12.09 -2.84
C ARG A 52 12.79 -10.96 -3.57
N ILE A 53 12.89 -9.76 -3.01
CA ILE A 53 12.38 -8.51 -3.56
C ILE A 53 13.59 -7.61 -3.84
N PRO A 54 13.77 -7.13 -5.07
CA PRO A 54 12.92 -7.24 -6.27
C PRO A 54 13.28 -8.41 -7.22
N GLU A 55 14.21 -9.30 -6.87
CA GLU A 55 14.77 -10.30 -7.78
C GLU A 55 13.74 -11.27 -8.32
N ASP A 56 12.93 -11.84 -7.44
CA ASP A 56 11.92 -12.86 -7.78
C ASP A 56 10.56 -12.21 -8.09
N VAL A 57 10.23 -11.09 -7.42
CA VAL A 57 8.98 -10.35 -7.62
C VAL A 57 9.17 -8.87 -7.25
N SER A 58 8.61 -7.98 -8.05
CA SER A 58 8.57 -6.55 -7.74
C SER A 58 7.36 -6.19 -6.87
N LEU A 59 7.52 -5.16 -6.00
CA LEU A 59 6.43 -4.65 -5.18
C LEU A 59 6.25 -3.15 -5.35
N ILE A 60 4.99 -2.71 -5.42
CA ILE A 60 4.60 -1.30 -5.33
C ILE A 60 3.56 -1.17 -4.24
N GLY A 61 3.78 -0.29 -3.28
CA GLY A 61 2.85 -0.03 -2.19
C GLY A 61 2.06 1.26 -2.33
N ILE A 62 0.94 1.35 -1.63
CA ILE A 62 0.28 2.61 -1.31
C ILE A 62 0.71 2.97 0.11
N ASP A 63 1.31 4.14 0.27
CA ASP A 63 2.08 4.59 1.42
C ASP A 63 3.34 3.73 1.70
N ALA A 64 4.47 4.40 1.79
CA ALA A 64 5.74 3.72 1.96
C ALA A 64 5.88 3.12 3.36
N LEU A 65 6.29 1.86 3.42
CA LEU A 65 6.80 1.26 4.64
C LEU A 65 8.16 1.88 5.02
N PRO A 66 8.42 2.11 6.30
CA PRO A 66 9.76 2.41 6.76
C PRO A 66 10.75 1.30 6.35
N SER A 67 11.95 1.68 5.91
CA SER A 67 12.95 0.73 5.40
C SER A 67 13.35 -0.37 6.41
N PHE A 68 13.26 -0.11 7.72
CA PHE A 68 13.53 -1.13 8.74
C PHE A 68 12.51 -2.29 8.72
N LEU A 69 11.28 -2.09 8.20
CA LEU A 69 10.27 -3.14 8.05
C LEU A 69 10.45 -3.93 6.75
N THR A 70 11.17 -3.37 5.80
CA THR A 70 11.45 -3.99 4.50
C THR A 70 12.84 -4.64 4.45
N GLY A 71 13.50 -4.77 5.60
CA GLY A 71 14.87 -5.31 5.66
C GLY A 71 15.95 -4.30 5.20
N GLY A 72 15.67 -3.00 5.28
CA GLY A 72 16.58 -1.94 4.88
C GLY A 72 16.41 -1.44 3.43
N ILE A 73 15.43 -1.98 2.70
CA ILE A 73 15.15 -1.63 1.30
C ILE A 73 14.08 -0.54 1.24
N ASP A 74 14.30 0.52 0.50
CA ASP A 74 13.30 1.58 0.30
C ASP A 74 12.21 1.11 -0.66
N MET A 75 10.96 1.19 -0.19
CA MET A 75 9.81 0.70 -0.96
C MET A 75 9.37 1.69 -2.04
N THR A 76 9.30 1.22 -3.28
CA THR A 76 8.62 1.95 -4.36
C THR A 76 7.13 2.06 -4.01
N SER A 77 6.60 3.28 -4.00
CA SER A 77 5.24 3.51 -3.51
C SER A 77 4.56 4.74 -4.09
N ILE A 78 3.24 4.79 -3.90
CA ILE A 78 2.43 5.98 -4.11
C ILE A 78 2.16 6.59 -2.72
N ARG A 79 2.77 7.74 -2.44
CA ARG A 79 2.56 8.44 -1.17
C ARG A 79 1.30 9.29 -1.22
N VAL A 80 0.41 9.04 -0.27
CA VAL A 80 -0.81 9.82 -0.07
C VAL A 80 -0.50 10.99 0.87
N PRO A 81 -0.87 12.25 0.54
CA PRO A 81 -0.60 13.40 1.39
C PRO A 81 -1.59 13.48 2.57
N HIS A 82 -1.47 12.59 3.54
CA HIS A 82 -2.41 12.46 4.66
C HIS A 82 -2.56 13.74 5.47
N THR A 83 -1.47 14.44 5.77
CA THR A 83 -1.50 15.70 6.53
C THR A 83 -2.28 16.79 5.78
N GLU A 84 -2.04 16.94 4.49
CA GLU A 84 -2.76 17.89 3.65
C GLU A 84 -4.24 17.52 3.55
N ARG A 85 -4.55 16.23 3.36
CA ARG A 85 -5.94 15.74 3.32
C ARG A 85 -6.66 15.99 4.63
N ALA A 86 -6.03 15.73 5.77
CA ALA A 86 -6.60 16.00 7.08
C ALA A 86 -6.85 17.49 7.30
N TYR A 87 -5.90 18.34 6.93
CA TYR A 87 -6.07 19.79 7.00
C TYR A 87 -7.29 20.26 6.18
N TRP A 88 -7.37 19.87 4.93
CA TRP A 88 -8.49 20.27 4.08
C TRP A 88 -9.84 19.68 4.50
N ALA A 89 -9.85 18.46 5.03
CA ALA A 89 -11.07 17.85 5.57
C ALA A 89 -11.61 18.68 6.74
N ILE A 90 -10.74 19.13 7.65
CA ILE A 90 -11.13 20.01 8.77
C ILE A 90 -11.62 21.36 8.25
N GLN A 91 -10.91 21.99 7.29
CA GLN A 91 -11.34 23.27 6.72
C GLN A 91 -12.71 23.19 6.05
N LEU A 92 -12.97 22.12 5.30
CA LEU A 92 -14.27 21.89 4.68
C LEU A 92 -15.37 21.68 5.72
N LEU A 93 -15.09 20.93 6.79
CA LEU A 93 -16.04 20.70 7.87
C LEU A 93 -16.39 22.00 8.61
N LEU A 94 -15.39 22.80 8.97
CA LEU A 94 -15.61 24.09 9.63
C LEU A 94 -16.45 25.04 8.76
N LYS A 95 -16.12 25.11 7.46
CA LYS A 95 -16.89 25.90 6.50
C LYS A 95 -18.36 25.44 6.41
N GLU A 96 -18.58 24.12 6.42
CA GLU A 96 -19.94 23.56 6.36
C GLU A 96 -20.75 23.86 7.64
N ILE A 97 -20.09 23.89 8.80
CA ILE A 97 -20.71 24.25 10.09
C ILE A 97 -21.10 25.74 10.12
N GLU A 98 -20.17 26.61 9.67
CA GLU A 98 -20.40 28.07 9.67
C GLU A 98 -21.40 28.52 8.60
N HIS A 99 -21.32 27.90 7.43
CA HIS A 99 -22.11 28.26 6.25
C HIS A 99 -22.63 26.99 5.54
N PRO A 100 -23.69 26.35 6.08
CA PRO A 100 -24.25 25.16 5.45
C PRO A 100 -24.66 25.42 4.00
N VAL A 101 -24.05 24.67 3.07
CA VAL A 101 -24.37 24.74 1.65
C VAL A 101 -25.04 23.47 1.17
N LYS A 102 -26.01 23.60 0.24
CA LYS A 102 -26.70 22.44 -0.34
C LYS A 102 -25.79 21.67 -1.33
N GLU A 103 -24.83 22.35 -1.90
CA GLU A 103 -23.92 21.74 -2.90
C GLU A 103 -22.74 21.05 -2.20
N LYS A 104 -22.50 19.81 -2.61
CA LYS A 104 -21.38 19.04 -2.08
C LYS A 104 -20.07 19.48 -2.71
N CYS A 105 -19.10 19.85 -1.90
CA CYS A 105 -17.75 20.13 -2.34
C CYS A 105 -16.93 18.82 -2.40
N LYS A 106 -16.15 18.65 -3.48
CA LYS A 106 -15.13 17.59 -3.60
C LYS A 106 -13.77 18.25 -3.78
N LEU A 107 -12.82 17.84 -2.97
CA LEU A 107 -11.44 18.31 -3.08
C LEU A 107 -10.54 17.10 -3.40
N TYR A 108 -9.65 17.29 -4.36
CA TYR A 108 -8.67 16.29 -4.77
C TYR A 108 -7.28 16.73 -4.33
N THR A 109 -6.51 15.83 -3.77
CA THR A 109 -5.10 16.04 -3.45
C THR A 109 -4.24 15.14 -4.35
N ASN A 110 -3.06 15.63 -4.74
CA ASN A 110 -2.15 14.88 -5.59
C ASN A 110 -1.33 13.88 -4.77
N CYS A 111 -1.35 12.62 -5.17
CA CYS A 111 -0.41 11.64 -4.66
C CYS A 111 0.95 11.81 -5.33
N VAL A 112 2.01 11.40 -4.65
CA VAL A 112 3.40 11.47 -5.15
C VAL A 112 3.93 10.07 -5.37
N PHE A 113 4.46 9.79 -6.55
CA PHE A 113 5.22 8.57 -6.79
C PHE A 113 6.60 8.69 -6.14
N VAL A 114 6.97 7.68 -5.35
CA VAL A 114 8.27 7.56 -4.69
C VAL A 114 9.00 6.39 -5.32
N ASP A 115 10.08 6.67 -6.05
CA ASP A 115 10.97 5.63 -6.58
C ASP A 115 11.78 5.03 -5.44
N GLY A 116 11.79 3.71 -5.36
CA GLY A 116 12.49 2.93 -4.36
C GLY A 116 13.22 1.75 -5.01
N GLU A 117 13.52 0.74 -4.20
CA GLU A 117 14.34 -0.39 -4.60
C GLU A 117 13.54 -1.68 -4.80
N THR A 118 12.24 -1.69 -4.46
CA THR A 118 11.40 -2.88 -4.54
C THR A 118 10.87 -3.21 -5.95
N VAL A 119 11.25 -2.43 -6.96
CA VAL A 119 10.92 -2.70 -8.36
C VAL A 119 12.20 -2.99 -9.14
N LYS A 120 12.22 -4.13 -9.82
CA LYS A 120 13.35 -4.53 -10.65
C LYS A 120 13.54 -3.57 -11.82
N LYS A 121 14.67 -2.88 -11.85
CA LYS A 121 15.07 -2.06 -13.00
C LYS A 121 15.46 -2.99 -14.16
N ARG A 122 14.96 -2.68 -15.33
CA ARG A 122 15.31 -3.41 -16.58
C ARG A 122 16.62 -2.88 -17.17
#